data_4e212b9be1426a74d3d1456fdc777ebd
#
_entry.id   4e212b9be1426a74d3d1456fdc777ebd
#
_cell.length_a   1.000
_cell.length_b   1.000
_cell.length_c   1.000
_cell.angle_alpha   90.00
_cell.angle_beta   90.00
_cell.angle_gamma   90.00
#
_symmetry.space_group_name_H-M   'P 1'
#
loop_
_entity.id
_entity.type
_entity.pdbx_description
1 polymer ?
#
loop_
_entity_poly.entity_id
_entity_poly.type
_entity_poly.pdbx_seq_one_letter_code
_entity_poly.pdbx_strand_id
1 'polypeptide(L)'
;MIYALLKAFMRFMTRTFLVGLFTVEGRDNVPRSGPLIVCANHFATLDPPMVPAFLGRPDTWSMAKSEYFQRSSLRWLFTAYQAFPVTRHTADRVAIRRSFDLLKAGHVLVIYPEGTRVEAGVLSTPEAGAGFIAQKSGSPVLPVALTGTRECMPKGTIWPRRVPVKIRFGRPFVVLQRRPGGERVSHEEAADAIMVAIADLLPPHLRGRYSDLEGWRHRLEGVTRRV
;
A
#
# COMPACT_ATOMS: atom_id res chain seq x y z
N MET A 1 -1.17 -16.66 15.75
CA MET A 1 -0.26 -16.33 16.89
C MET A 1 1.03 -15.65 16.40
N ILE A 2 1.87 -16.28 15.57
CA ILE A 2 3.17 -15.73 15.11
C ILE A 2 3.02 -14.36 14.44
N TYR A 3 2.05 -14.20 13.53
CA TYR A 3 1.78 -12.92 12.86
C TYR A 3 1.53 -11.76 13.85
N ALA A 4 0.73 -12.01 14.88
CA ALA A 4 0.45 -11.00 15.90
C ALA A 4 1.70 -10.61 16.70
N LEU A 5 2.56 -11.60 17.01
CA LEU A 5 3.84 -11.37 17.69
C LEU A 5 4.80 -10.56 16.82
N LEU A 6 4.92 -10.88 15.52
CA LEU A 6 5.76 -10.13 14.60
C LEU A 6 5.30 -8.67 14.45
N LYS A 7 4.00 -8.43 14.38
CA LYS A 7 3.45 -7.06 14.36
C LYS A 7 3.69 -6.32 15.68
N ALA A 8 3.52 -7.01 16.81
CA ALA A 8 3.79 -6.44 18.13
C ALA A 8 5.26 -6.07 18.28
N PHE A 9 6.16 -6.97 17.86
CA PHE A 9 7.59 -6.72 17.83
C PHE A 9 7.95 -5.51 16.95
N MET A 10 7.41 -5.45 15.72
CA MET A 10 7.63 -4.31 14.83
C MET A 10 7.16 -2.99 15.46
N ARG A 11 5.97 -2.98 16.08
CA ARG A 11 5.45 -1.79 16.79
C ARG A 11 6.35 -1.39 17.97
N PHE A 12 6.79 -2.36 18.75
CA PHE A 12 7.68 -2.12 19.89
C PHE A 12 9.00 -1.52 19.42
N MET A 13 9.67 -2.17 18.46
CA MET A 13 10.94 -1.69 17.91
C MET A 13 10.81 -0.27 17.30
N THR A 14 9.77 -0.04 16.49
CA THR A 14 9.56 1.27 15.89
C THR A 14 9.34 2.35 16.94
N ARG A 15 8.48 2.11 17.94
CA ARG A 15 8.17 3.09 18.99
C ARG A 15 9.36 3.35 19.92
N THR A 16 10.14 2.32 20.24
CA THR A 16 11.31 2.43 21.10
C THR A 16 12.45 3.13 20.38
N PHE A 17 12.76 2.70 19.13
CA PHE A 17 13.85 3.27 18.37
C PHE A 17 13.56 4.71 17.90
N LEU A 18 12.33 5.01 17.51
CA LEU A 18 11.89 6.31 17.02
C LEU A 18 11.07 7.08 18.06
N VAL A 19 11.41 6.98 19.33
CA VAL A 19 10.76 7.76 20.40
C VAL A 19 10.76 9.24 20.04
N GLY A 20 9.58 9.86 20.04
CA GLY A 20 9.36 11.26 19.67
C GLY A 20 9.47 11.58 18.18
N LEU A 21 9.85 10.62 17.34
CA LEU A 21 10.05 10.79 15.89
C LEU A 21 9.05 10.01 15.03
N PHE A 22 8.24 9.14 15.65
CA PHE A 22 7.27 8.31 14.92
C PHE A 22 5.85 8.78 15.14
N THR A 23 5.13 9.04 14.05
CA THR A 23 3.72 9.47 14.11
C THR A 23 2.83 8.62 13.21
N VAL A 24 1.59 8.40 13.68
CA VAL A 24 0.53 7.74 12.91
C VAL A 24 -0.68 8.65 12.90
N GLU A 25 -1.14 9.04 11.72
CA GLU A 25 -2.29 9.92 11.50
C GLU A 25 -3.41 9.20 10.75
N GLY A 26 -4.65 9.60 10.98
CA GLY A 26 -5.82 9.12 10.25
C GLY A 26 -6.20 7.67 10.54
N ARG A 27 -5.80 7.08 11.67
CA ARG A 27 -6.09 5.69 12.02
C ARG A 27 -7.59 5.41 12.11
N ASP A 28 -8.39 6.42 12.42
CA ASP A 28 -9.85 6.30 12.51
C ASP A 28 -10.51 6.12 11.13
N ASN A 29 -9.78 6.41 10.05
CA ASN A 29 -10.23 6.13 8.68
C ASN A 29 -10.15 4.63 8.30
N VAL A 30 -9.50 3.80 9.10
CA VAL A 30 -9.33 2.37 8.81
C VAL A 30 -10.62 1.63 9.16
N PRO A 31 -11.33 1.01 8.19
CA PRO A 31 -12.51 0.20 8.46
C PRO A 31 -12.19 -0.96 9.41
N ARG A 32 -13.02 -1.15 10.43
CA ARG A 32 -12.80 -2.17 11.47
C ARG A 32 -12.98 -3.60 10.96
N SER A 33 -13.79 -3.80 9.92
CA SER A 33 -14.13 -5.10 9.34
C SER A 33 -14.44 -4.98 7.85
N GLY A 34 -14.63 -6.11 7.19
CA GLY A 34 -14.92 -6.19 5.76
C GLY A 34 -13.68 -6.09 4.87
N PRO A 35 -13.85 -6.33 3.56
CA PRO A 35 -12.75 -6.29 2.61
C PRO A 35 -12.17 -4.88 2.52
N LEU A 36 -10.85 -4.80 2.37
CA LEU A 36 -10.14 -3.54 2.24
C LEU A 36 -8.89 -3.71 1.40
N ILE A 37 -8.68 -2.84 0.44
CA ILE A 37 -7.41 -2.73 -0.29
C ILE A 37 -6.64 -1.55 0.31
N VAL A 38 -5.48 -1.81 0.86
CA VAL A 38 -4.57 -0.78 1.37
C VAL A 38 -3.52 -0.51 0.32
N CYS A 39 -3.50 0.69 -0.23
CA CYS A 39 -2.51 1.11 -1.23
C CYS A 39 -1.55 2.13 -0.63
N ALA A 40 -0.25 1.83 -0.67
CA ALA A 40 0.79 2.68 -0.09
C ALA A 40 1.92 2.96 -1.09
N ASN A 41 2.62 4.10 -0.94
CA ASN A 41 3.88 4.34 -1.61
C ASN A 41 4.97 3.40 -1.08
N HIS A 42 5.99 3.11 -1.91
CA HIS A 42 7.04 2.16 -1.55
C HIS A 42 8.45 2.74 -1.77
N PHE A 43 9.00 3.39 -0.75
CA PHE A 43 10.30 4.05 -0.80
C PHE A 43 11.39 3.28 -0.04
N ALA A 44 11.02 2.40 0.90
CA ALA A 44 11.98 1.68 1.74
C ALA A 44 11.62 0.22 2.00
N THR A 45 12.60 -0.58 2.41
CA THR A 45 12.40 -1.97 2.86
C THR A 45 11.53 -2.07 4.12
N LEU A 46 11.45 -0.99 4.90
CA LEU A 46 10.62 -0.91 6.11
C LEU A 46 9.12 -0.77 5.84
N ASP A 47 8.72 -0.29 4.65
CA ASP A 47 7.31 -0.01 4.36
C ASP A 47 6.41 -1.25 4.50
N PRO A 48 6.74 -2.43 3.89
CA PRO A 48 5.90 -3.62 3.96
C PRO A 48 5.65 -4.16 5.38
N PRO A 49 6.60 -4.22 6.30
CA PRO A 49 6.31 -4.63 7.66
C PRO A 49 5.61 -3.54 8.50
N MET A 50 5.82 -2.26 8.20
CA MET A 50 5.23 -1.16 8.97
C MET A 50 3.73 -1.00 8.71
N VAL A 51 3.28 -1.01 7.45
CA VAL A 51 1.86 -0.81 7.12
C VAL A 51 0.97 -1.81 7.87
N PRO A 52 1.15 -3.14 7.76
CA PRO A 52 0.33 -4.10 8.51
C PRO A 52 0.46 -3.96 10.03
N ALA A 53 1.64 -3.60 10.54
CA ALA A 53 1.87 -3.47 11.97
C ALA A 53 1.03 -2.33 12.58
N PHE A 54 0.87 -1.21 11.87
CA PHE A 54 0.17 -0.03 12.39
C PHE A 54 -1.26 0.13 11.89
N LEU A 55 -1.70 -0.65 10.90
CA LEU A 55 -3.06 -0.64 10.37
C LEU A 55 -4.13 -1.01 11.42
N GLY A 56 -3.81 -1.94 12.33
CA GLY A 56 -4.73 -2.36 13.39
C GLY A 56 -5.67 -3.51 13.00
N ARG A 57 -5.58 -4.06 11.80
CA ARG A 57 -6.34 -5.23 11.32
C ARG A 57 -5.51 -6.51 11.45
N PRO A 58 -6.05 -7.61 12.04
CA PRO A 58 -5.32 -8.87 12.18
C PRO A 58 -5.27 -9.69 10.89
N ASP A 59 -6.21 -9.49 10.01
CA ASP A 59 -6.51 -10.23 8.77
C ASP A 59 -5.84 -9.57 7.54
N THR A 60 -4.63 -9.03 7.71
CA THR A 60 -3.94 -8.24 6.67
C THR A 60 -2.94 -9.11 5.92
N TRP A 61 -3.12 -9.21 4.60
CA TRP A 61 -2.25 -9.94 3.67
C TRP A 61 -1.52 -8.96 2.77
N SER A 62 -0.30 -9.33 2.34
CA SER A 62 0.53 -8.48 1.47
C SER A 62 1.06 -9.27 0.28
N MET A 63 1.24 -8.60 -0.86
CA MET A 63 1.98 -9.15 -1.99
C MET A 63 3.48 -8.95 -1.75
N ALA A 64 4.28 -9.97 -2.04
CA ALA A 64 5.73 -9.87 -1.98
C ALA A 64 6.38 -10.57 -3.19
N LYS A 65 7.56 -10.10 -3.58
CA LYS A 65 8.31 -10.59 -4.71
C LYS A 65 8.53 -12.11 -4.63
N SER A 66 8.20 -12.87 -5.68
CA SER A 66 8.24 -14.34 -5.71
C SER A 66 9.61 -14.92 -5.33
N GLU A 67 10.71 -14.22 -5.64
CA GLU A 67 12.07 -14.65 -5.33
C GLU A 67 12.35 -14.76 -3.82
N TYR A 68 11.61 -14.01 -2.98
CA TYR A 68 11.74 -14.15 -1.52
C TYR A 68 11.21 -15.49 -1.00
N PHE A 69 10.37 -16.18 -1.78
CA PHE A 69 9.81 -17.48 -1.42
C PHE A 69 10.65 -18.67 -1.90
N GLN A 70 11.72 -18.43 -2.66
CA GLN A 70 12.63 -19.48 -3.14
C GLN A 70 13.61 -19.95 -2.04
N ARG A 71 13.94 -19.07 -1.07
CA ARG A 71 14.82 -19.42 0.06
C ARG A 71 13.96 -19.79 1.28
N SER A 72 14.22 -20.97 1.88
CA SER A 72 13.39 -21.51 2.96
C SER A 72 13.23 -20.57 4.16
N SER A 73 14.30 -19.91 4.61
CA SER A 73 14.25 -18.96 5.73
C SER A 73 13.42 -17.71 5.42
N LEU A 74 13.57 -17.13 4.23
CA LEU A 74 12.79 -15.98 3.80
C LEU A 74 11.33 -16.38 3.54
N ARG A 75 11.10 -17.54 2.90
CA ARG A 75 9.75 -18.09 2.69
C ARG A 75 9.00 -18.20 4.01
N TRP A 76 9.63 -18.77 5.04
CA TRP A 76 9.00 -18.89 6.36
C TRP A 76 8.63 -17.51 6.92
N LEU A 77 9.55 -16.54 6.90
CA LEU A 77 9.33 -15.19 7.41
C LEU A 77 8.19 -14.47 6.69
N PHE A 78 8.21 -14.47 5.34
CA PHE A 78 7.17 -13.81 4.54
C PHE A 78 5.81 -14.49 4.74
N THR A 79 5.75 -15.82 4.78
CA THR A 79 4.51 -16.55 5.06
C THR A 79 3.99 -16.27 6.47
N ALA A 80 4.87 -16.24 7.47
CA ALA A 80 4.52 -15.89 8.84
C ALA A 80 4.01 -14.45 8.97
N TYR A 81 4.45 -13.55 8.07
CA TYR A 81 3.96 -12.16 7.97
C TYR A 81 2.73 -12.02 7.06
N GLN A 82 2.06 -13.14 6.71
CA GLN A 82 0.89 -13.19 5.82
C GLN A 82 1.17 -12.56 4.44
N ALA A 83 2.38 -12.80 3.91
CA ALA A 83 2.70 -12.42 2.54
C ALA A 83 2.55 -13.62 1.58
N PHE A 84 2.16 -13.35 0.35
CA PHE A 84 2.10 -14.34 -0.74
C PHE A 84 2.88 -13.85 -1.97
N PRO A 85 3.41 -14.79 -2.77
CA PRO A 85 4.27 -14.44 -3.90
C PRO A 85 3.50 -13.76 -5.03
N VAL A 86 4.16 -12.81 -5.69
CA VAL A 86 3.75 -12.19 -6.95
C VAL A 86 4.94 -12.06 -7.89
N THR A 87 4.74 -12.45 -9.15
CA THR A 87 5.70 -12.23 -10.23
C THR A 87 5.44 -10.85 -10.82
N ARG A 88 6.39 -9.93 -10.62
CA ARG A 88 6.26 -8.53 -11.02
C ARG A 88 6.34 -8.37 -12.53
N HIS A 89 5.77 -7.27 -13.04
CA HIS A 89 5.77 -6.90 -14.46
C HIS A 89 5.16 -7.97 -15.38
N THR A 90 4.29 -8.81 -14.83
CA THR A 90 3.54 -9.83 -15.56
C THR A 90 2.09 -9.87 -15.09
N ALA A 91 1.20 -10.38 -15.93
CA ALA A 91 -0.18 -10.68 -15.51
C ALA A 91 -0.20 -11.98 -14.66
N ASP A 92 0.29 -11.92 -13.43
CA ASP A 92 0.32 -13.06 -12.50
C ASP A 92 -1.11 -13.45 -12.09
N ARG A 93 -1.70 -14.36 -12.86
CA ARG A 93 -3.09 -14.83 -12.65
C ARG A 93 -3.27 -15.49 -11.28
N VAL A 94 -2.22 -16.13 -10.73
CA VAL A 94 -2.29 -16.80 -9.42
C VAL A 94 -2.38 -15.75 -8.31
N ALA A 95 -1.50 -14.74 -8.35
CA ALA A 95 -1.53 -13.63 -7.40
C ALA A 95 -2.84 -12.84 -7.49
N ILE A 96 -3.34 -12.57 -8.69
CA ILE A 96 -4.62 -11.88 -8.92
C ILE A 96 -5.79 -12.69 -8.33
N ARG A 97 -5.86 -14.00 -8.63
CA ARG A 97 -6.89 -14.87 -8.08
C ARG A 97 -6.86 -14.90 -6.55
N ARG A 98 -5.66 -15.05 -5.97
CA ARG A 98 -5.46 -15.02 -4.51
C ARG A 98 -5.94 -13.72 -3.90
N SER A 99 -5.72 -12.60 -4.57
CA SER A 99 -6.20 -11.28 -4.13
C SER A 99 -7.72 -11.22 -4.05
N PHE A 100 -8.42 -11.71 -5.07
CA PHE A 100 -9.88 -11.76 -5.07
C PHE A 100 -10.42 -12.70 -3.98
N ASP A 101 -9.80 -13.88 -3.79
CA ASP A 101 -10.21 -14.84 -2.75
C ASP A 101 -10.10 -14.21 -1.35
N LEU A 102 -9.00 -13.49 -1.08
CA LEU A 102 -8.80 -12.78 0.19
C LEU A 102 -9.84 -11.68 0.40
N LEU A 103 -10.08 -10.84 -0.61
CA LEU A 103 -11.06 -9.76 -0.52
C LEU A 103 -12.48 -10.31 -0.38
N LYS A 104 -12.83 -11.38 -1.12
CA LYS A 104 -14.12 -12.05 -0.98
C LYS A 104 -14.33 -12.64 0.42
N ALA A 105 -13.27 -13.10 1.07
CA ALA A 105 -13.29 -13.57 2.45
C ALA A 105 -13.34 -12.44 3.50
N GLY A 106 -13.38 -11.17 3.08
CA GLY A 106 -13.45 -10.01 3.96
C GLY A 106 -12.11 -9.56 4.53
N HIS A 107 -10.99 -10.08 4.00
CA HIS A 107 -9.65 -9.75 4.48
C HIS A 107 -9.12 -8.43 3.89
N VAL A 108 -8.02 -7.96 4.48
CA VAL A 108 -7.27 -6.80 4.01
C VAL A 108 -6.16 -7.24 3.08
N LEU A 109 -6.04 -6.57 1.93
CA LEU A 109 -4.96 -6.76 0.97
C LEU A 109 -4.10 -5.49 0.87
N VAL A 110 -2.81 -5.59 1.17
CA VAL A 110 -1.85 -4.49 0.99
C VAL A 110 -1.19 -4.62 -0.37
N ILE A 111 -1.26 -3.55 -1.14
CA ILE A 111 -0.64 -3.41 -2.47
C ILE A 111 0.24 -2.15 -2.48
N TYR A 112 1.39 -2.26 -3.11
CA TYR A 112 2.24 -1.12 -3.48
C TYR A 112 2.07 -0.89 -4.97
N PRO A 113 1.27 0.11 -5.40
CA PRO A 113 0.89 0.23 -6.82
C PRO A 113 2.07 0.41 -7.77
N GLU A 114 3.19 0.95 -7.29
CA GLU A 114 4.43 1.13 -8.06
C GLU A 114 5.10 -0.20 -8.45
N GLY A 115 4.66 -1.34 -7.90
CA GLY A 115 5.18 -2.67 -8.19
C GLY A 115 6.60 -2.94 -7.65
N THR A 116 7.37 -1.90 -7.36
CA THR A 116 8.73 -1.98 -6.84
C THR A 116 9.03 -0.79 -5.94
N ARG A 117 10.16 -0.85 -5.21
CA ARG A 117 10.67 0.30 -4.47
C ARG A 117 11.17 1.37 -5.42
N VAL A 118 10.72 2.61 -5.22
CA VAL A 118 11.14 3.74 -6.04
C VAL A 118 12.40 4.37 -5.45
N GLU A 119 13.53 4.17 -6.14
CA GLU A 119 14.84 4.65 -5.68
C GLU A 119 14.93 6.17 -5.62
N ALA A 120 14.22 6.88 -6.50
CA ALA A 120 14.17 8.34 -6.49
C ALA A 120 13.50 8.89 -5.21
N GLY A 121 12.66 8.09 -4.50
CA GLY A 121 11.95 8.52 -3.30
C GLY A 121 10.82 9.51 -3.56
N VAL A 122 10.30 9.53 -4.78
CA VAL A 122 9.11 10.29 -5.19
C VAL A 122 8.17 9.36 -5.94
N LEU A 123 6.86 9.64 -5.95
CA LEU A 123 5.89 8.78 -6.61
C LEU A 123 6.19 8.62 -8.12
N SER A 124 6.09 7.38 -8.58
CA SER A 124 6.27 6.99 -9.98
C SER A 124 4.96 6.51 -10.62
N THR A 125 5.05 6.03 -11.87
CA THR A 125 3.92 5.42 -12.58
C THR A 125 3.53 4.10 -11.93
N PRO A 126 2.24 3.87 -11.65
CA PRO A 126 1.77 2.61 -11.09
C PRO A 126 1.64 1.52 -12.15
N GLU A 127 1.65 0.27 -11.69
CA GLU A 127 1.19 -0.88 -12.46
C GLU A 127 -0.35 -0.91 -12.48
N ALA A 128 -0.95 -1.19 -13.63
CA ALA A 128 -2.41 -1.25 -13.80
C ALA A 128 -3.10 -2.31 -12.93
N GLY A 129 -2.32 -3.27 -12.40
CA GLY A 129 -2.83 -4.37 -11.56
C GLY A 129 -3.55 -3.92 -10.30
N ALA A 130 -3.10 -2.84 -9.65
CA ALA A 130 -3.78 -2.29 -8.48
C ALA A 130 -5.17 -1.74 -8.84
N GLY A 131 -5.25 -1.00 -9.96
CA GLY A 131 -6.51 -0.48 -10.51
C GLY A 131 -7.46 -1.61 -10.90
N PHE A 132 -6.95 -2.64 -11.58
CA PHE A 132 -7.73 -3.82 -11.96
C PHE A 132 -8.35 -4.52 -10.75
N ILE A 133 -7.55 -4.80 -9.70
CA ILE A 133 -8.04 -5.47 -8.49
C ILE A 133 -9.09 -4.61 -7.79
N ALA A 134 -8.85 -3.30 -7.65
CA ALA A 134 -9.78 -2.37 -7.00
C ALA A 134 -11.13 -2.31 -7.75
N GLN A 135 -11.11 -2.15 -9.07
CA GLN A 135 -12.31 -2.09 -9.88
C GLN A 135 -13.11 -3.40 -9.87
N LYS A 136 -12.42 -4.53 -10.04
CA LYS A 136 -13.11 -5.83 -10.18
C LYS A 136 -13.63 -6.37 -8.86
N SER A 137 -12.95 -6.10 -7.75
CA SER A 137 -13.45 -6.49 -6.43
C SER A 137 -14.55 -5.58 -5.89
N GLY A 138 -14.58 -4.32 -6.32
CA GLY A 138 -15.45 -3.27 -5.75
C GLY A 138 -15.14 -2.98 -4.28
N SER A 139 -14.03 -3.50 -3.75
CA SER A 139 -13.62 -3.30 -2.36
C SER A 139 -13.15 -1.86 -2.13
N PRO A 140 -13.42 -1.28 -0.96
CA PRO A 140 -12.86 0.02 -0.61
C PRO A 140 -11.33 0.03 -0.68
N VAL A 141 -10.77 1.14 -1.17
CA VAL A 141 -9.32 1.41 -1.22
C VAL A 141 -8.99 2.44 -0.14
N LEU A 142 -8.05 2.10 0.73
CA LEU A 142 -7.49 3.00 1.74
C LEU A 142 -6.12 3.46 1.27
N PRO A 143 -5.95 4.74 0.90
CA PRO A 143 -4.66 5.27 0.54
C PRO A 143 -3.81 5.48 1.81
N VAL A 144 -2.54 5.13 1.74
CA VAL A 144 -1.58 5.27 2.85
C VAL A 144 -0.32 5.95 2.35
N ALA A 145 0.14 6.96 3.07
CA ALA A 145 1.42 7.59 2.81
C ALA A 145 2.42 7.28 3.92
N LEU A 146 3.62 6.86 3.50
CA LEU A 146 4.79 6.71 4.37
C LEU A 146 5.83 7.77 4.00
N THR A 147 6.35 8.47 5.01
CA THR A 147 7.43 9.43 4.86
C THR A 147 8.53 9.17 5.87
N GLY A 148 9.77 9.49 5.52
CA GLY A 148 10.94 9.30 6.38
C GLY A 148 11.47 7.86 6.45
N THR A 149 10.77 6.88 5.89
CA THR A 149 11.22 5.46 5.92
C THR A 149 12.47 5.24 5.10
N ARG A 150 12.64 5.96 3.99
CA ARG A 150 13.83 5.92 3.14
C ARG A 150 15.06 6.49 3.85
N GLU A 151 14.91 7.61 4.51
CA GLU A 151 15.95 8.27 5.30
C GLU A 151 16.28 7.47 6.56
N CYS A 152 15.26 6.81 7.16
CA CYS A 152 15.43 5.92 8.30
C CYS A 152 16.22 4.66 7.91
N MET A 153 15.92 4.05 6.75
CA MET A 153 16.60 2.84 6.29
C MET A 153 16.97 2.94 4.81
N PRO A 154 18.04 3.67 4.48
CA PRO A 154 18.54 3.79 3.10
C PRO A 154 18.89 2.43 2.49
N LYS A 155 18.81 2.34 1.16
CA LYS A 155 19.20 1.12 0.43
C LYS A 155 20.66 0.72 0.77
N GLY A 156 20.85 -0.57 1.07
CA GLY A 156 22.18 -1.11 1.40
C GLY A 156 22.60 -0.93 2.86
N THR A 157 21.77 -0.28 3.70
CA THR A 157 22.05 -0.20 5.14
C THR A 157 21.27 -1.27 5.90
N ILE A 158 21.88 -1.81 6.97
CA ILE A 158 21.26 -2.74 7.90
C ILE A 158 20.86 -2.06 9.22
N TRP A 159 21.43 -0.90 9.51
CA TRP A 159 21.15 -0.13 10.71
C TRP A 159 20.23 1.06 10.39
N PRO A 160 19.08 1.15 11.06
CA PRO A 160 18.18 2.29 10.88
C PRO A 160 18.78 3.56 11.49
N ARG A 161 18.42 4.71 10.93
CA ARG A 161 18.76 6.05 11.43
C ARG A 161 17.58 6.65 12.17
N ARG A 162 17.85 7.43 13.20
CA ARG A 162 16.82 8.15 13.95
C ARG A 162 16.43 9.44 13.23
N VAL A 163 15.39 9.35 12.44
CA VAL A 163 14.79 10.46 11.68
C VAL A 163 13.27 10.42 11.83
N PRO A 164 12.56 11.53 11.60
CA PRO A 164 11.10 11.55 11.66
C PRO A 164 10.51 10.56 10.63
N VAL A 165 9.64 9.66 11.10
CA VAL A 165 8.90 8.71 10.27
C VAL A 165 7.42 8.88 10.53
N LYS A 166 6.63 9.00 9.47
CA LYS A 166 5.19 9.17 9.57
C LYS A 166 4.45 8.18 8.69
N ILE A 167 3.36 7.61 9.23
CA ILE A 167 2.34 6.87 8.49
C ILE A 167 1.05 7.68 8.53
N ARG A 168 0.46 7.96 7.36
CA ARG A 168 -0.81 8.66 7.25
C ARG A 168 -1.82 7.80 6.51
N PHE A 169 -2.95 7.49 7.15
CA PHE A 169 -4.07 6.78 6.56
C PHE A 169 -5.09 7.80 6.04
N GLY A 170 -5.34 7.79 4.73
CA GLY A 170 -6.35 8.64 4.09
C GLY A 170 -7.77 8.11 4.27
N ARG A 171 -8.74 8.79 3.69
CA ARG A 171 -10.13 8.34 3.69
C ARG A 171 -10.34 7.24 2.64
N PRO A 172 -11.09 6.16 2.95
CA PRO A 172 -11.36 5.12 1.99
C PRO A 172 -12.30 5.61 0.88
N PHE A 173 -12.14 5.03 -0.30
CA PHE A 173 -12.97 5.30 -1.48
C PHE A 173 -13.12 4.02 -2.31
N VAL A 174 -14.10 3.99 -3.21
CA VAL A 174 -14.28 2.90 -4.18
C VAL A 174 -13.90 3.38 -5.57
N VAL A 175 -13.18 2.56 -6.32
CA VAL A 175 -12.85 2.80 -7.73
C VAL A 175 -13.99 2.27 -8.60
N LEU A 176 -14.51 3.11 -9.48
CA LEU A 176 -15.64 2.78 -10.34
C LEU A 176 -15.17 2.07 -11.62
N GLN A 177 -16.00 1.20 -12.18
CA GLN A 177 -15.76 0.58 -13.49
C GLN A 177 -16.21 1.49 -14.64
N ARG A 178 -17.16 2.38 -14.35
CA ARG A 178 -17.69 3.38 -15.28
C ARG A 178 -17.89 4.70 -14.55
N ARG A 179 -17.64 5.80 -15.24
CA ARG A 179 -18.00 7.14 -14.79
C ARG A 179 -19.53 7.30 -14.72
N PRO A 180 -20.04 8.28 -13.98
CA PRO A 180 -21.48 8.57 -13.95
C PRO A 180 -22.11 8.76 -15.34
N GLY A 181 -21.36 9.27 -16.31
CA GLY A 181 -21.78 9.41 -17.72
C GLY A 181 -21.76 8.12 -18.55
N GLY A 182 -21.44 6.95 -17.92
CA GLY A 182 -21.43 5.64 -18.60
C GLY A 182 -20.11 5.28 -19.27
N GLU A 183 -19.17 6.20 -19.40
CA GLU A 183 -17.84 5.97 -19.96
C GLU A 183 -17.06 4.96 -19.11
N ARG A 184 -16.35 4.04 -19.77
CA ARG A 184 -15.57 3.02 -19.09
C ARG A 184 -14.28 3.62 -18.53
N VAL A 185 -13.99 3.34 -17.27
CA VAL A 185 -12.72 3.69 -16.62
C VAL A 185 -11.69 2.60 -16.92
N SER A 186 -10.53 2.98 -17.46
CA SER A 186 -9.43 2.06 -17.70
C SER A 186 -8.76 1.62 -16.38
N HIS A 187 -7.97 0.54 -16.42
CA HIS A 187 -7.26 0.07 -15.24
C HIS A 187 -6.09 1.00 -14.87
N GLU A 188 -5.54 1.68 -15.85
CA GLU A 188 -4.51 2.71 -15.70
C GLU A 188 -5.09 3.94 -15.00
N GLU A 189 -6.24 4.47 -15.44
CA GLU A 189 -6.92 5.57 -14.77
C GLU A 189 -7.31 5.21 -13.33
N ALA A 190 -7.74 3.98 -13.09
CA ALA A 190 -8.02 3.47 -11.77
C ALA A 190 -6.77 3.43 -10.87
N ALA A 191 -5.63 3.01 -11.42
CA ALA A 191 -4.36 3.01 -10.73
C ALA A 191 -3.83 4.43 -10.46
N ASP A 192 -3.95 5.34 -11.45
CA ASP A 192 -3.60 6.75 -11.28
C ASP A 192 -4.48 7.42 -10.20
N ALA A 193 -5.78 7.10 -10.12
CA ALA A 193 -6.67 7.62 -9.08
C ALA A 193 -6.23 7.17 -7.67
N ILE A 194 -5.76 5.93 -7.53
CA ILE A 194 -5.18 5.44 -6.28
C ILE A 194 -3.90 6.22 -5.94
N MET A 195 -3.02 6.45 -6.92
CA MET A 195 -1.78 7.20 -6.70
C MET A 195 -2.03 8.67 -6.37
N VAL A 196 -3.01 9.31 -7.00
CA VAL A 196 -3.43 10.69 -6.65
C VAL A 196 -3.90 10.78 -5.20
N ALA A 197 -4.68 9.78 -4.74
CA ALA A 197 -5.10 9.74 -3.34
C ALA A 197 -3.92 9.54 -2.36
N ILE A 198 -2.88 8.80 -2.73
CA ILE A 198 -1.63 8.69 -1.97
C ILE A 198 -0.85 10.02 -2.02
N ALA A 199 -0.73 10.64 -3.21
CA ALA A 199 -0.04 11.92 -3.40
C ALA A 199 -0.65 13.04 -2.58
N ASP A 200 -1.96 13.04 -2.38
CA ASP A 200 -2.67 14.02 -1.54
C ASP A 200 -2.24 13.97 -0.05
N LEU A 201 -1.82 12.79 0.41
CA LEU A 201 -1.30 12.58 1.76
C LEU A 201 0.19 12.92 1.89
N LEU A 202 0.92 13.03 0.78
CA LEU A 202 2.37 13.28 0.76
C LEU A 202 2.68 14.79 0.66
N PRO A 203 3.81 15.23 1.23
CA PRO A 203 4.31 16.58 1.01
C PRO A 203 4.65 16.78 -0.48
N PRO A 204 4.56 18.03 -1.00
CA PRO A 204 4.67 18.31 -2.44
C PRO A 204 5.93 17.74 -3.11
N HIS A 205 7.08 17.81 -2.44
CA HIS A 205 8.36 17.34 -2.98
C HIS A 205 8.47 15.81 -3.16
N LEU A 206 7.55 15.02 -2.57
CA LEU A 206 7.52 13.55 -2.71
C LEU A 206 6.48 13.07 -3.74
N ARG A 207 5.67 13.97 -4.30
CA ARG A 207 4.57 13.63 -5.21
C ARG A 207 5.03 13.20 -6.60
N GLY A 208 6.25 13.52 -7.01
CA GLY A 208 6.82 13.13 -8.29
C GLY A 208 5.89 13.41 -9.48
N ARG A 209 5.51 12.36 -10.22
CA ARG A 209 4.56 12.43 -11.34
C ARG A 209 3.23 13.12 -10.99
N TYR A 210 2.80 13.06 -9.74
CA TYR A 210 1.52 13.59 -9.24
C TYR A 210 1.65 14.94 -8.54
N SER A 211 2.66 15.75 -8.87
CA SER A 211 2.87 17.08 -8.28
C SER A 211 1.72 18.05 -8.60
N ASP A 212 1.16 17.99 -9.81
CA ASP A 212 -0.05 18.72 -10.22
C ASP A 212 -1.32 17.95 -9.80
N LEU A 213 -1.68 18.02 -8.51
CA LEU A 213 -2.85 17.33 -7.98
C LEU A 213 -4.16 17.82 -8.59
N GLU A 214 -4.28 19.10 -8.90
CA GLU A 214 -5.52 19.67 -9.44
C GLU A 214 -5.76 19.18 -10.89
N GLY A 215 -4.74 19.24 -11.72
CA GLY A 215 -4.83 18.70 -13.08
C GLY A 215 -5.10 17.20 -13.10
N TRP A 216 -4.53 16.44 -12.16
CA TRP A 216 -4.84 15.02 -12.02
C TRP A 216 -6.26 14.76 -11.53
N ARG A 217 -6.77 15.51 -10.56
CA ARG A 217 -8.16 15.38 -10.07
C ARG A 217 -9.17 15.67 -11.18
N HIS A 218 -8.93 16.70 -11.99
CA HIS A 218 -9.78 17.02 -13.13
C HIS A 218 -9.80 15.89 -14.17
N ARG A 219 -8.63 15.35 -14.54
CA ARG A 219 -8.54 14.21 -15.49
C ARG A 219 -9.24 12.94 -14.99
N LEU A 220 -9.24 12.71 -13.68
CA LEU A 220 -9.80 11.51 -13.04
C LEU A 220 -11.16 11.75 -12.38
N GLU A 221 -11.85 12.83 -12.79
CA GLU A 221 -13.20 13.11 -12.32
C GLU A 221 -14.14 11.95 -12.63
N GLY A 222 -14.96 11.55 -11.66
CA GLY A 222 -15.89 10.44 -11.80
C GLY A 222 -15.26 9.04 -11.79
N VAL A 223 -13.94 8.89 -11.57
CA VAL A 223 -13.27 7.58 -11.45
C VAL A 223 -13.48 6.95 -10.09
N THR A 224 -13.67 7.74 -9.04
CA THR A 224 -13.82 7.27 -7.67
C THR A 224 -15.09 7.79 -7.01
N ARG A 225 -15.55 7.06 -5.97
CA ARG A 225 -16.67 7.46 -5.10
C ARG A 225 -16.25 7.31 -3.64
N ARG A 226 -16.57 8.29 -2.80
CA ARG A 226 -16.37 8.18 -1.34
C ARG A 226 -17.24 7.07 -0.74
N VAL A 227 -16.73 6.42 0.31
CA VAL A 227 -17.46 5.40 1.09
C VAL A 227 -18.10 6.05 2.29
#